data_cfee60b1a8b4fba7ec687c37d724c72f
#
_entry.id   cfee60b1a8b4fba7ec687c37d724c72f
#
_cell.length_a   1.000
_cell.length_b   1.000
_cell.length_c   1.000
_cell.angle_alpha   90.00
_cell.angle_beta   90.00
_cell.angle_gamma   90.00
#
_symmetry.space_group_name_H-M   'P 1'
#
loop_
_entity.id
_entity.type
_entity.pdbx_description
1 polymer ?
#
loop_
_entity_poly.entity_id
_entity_poly.type
_entity_poly.pdbx_seq_one_letter_code
_entity_poly.pdbx_strand_id
1 'polypeptide(L)'
;MKSFSLLLVGLLFFSCNSPAQKSNTTENKTFEVTKTDAEWKAQLSPEAYQVLRHEATEPAFSSPLNDNDQKGTYVCAGCGTPLYESEHKFDSGTGWPXXXXRKCRIFHR
;
A
#
# COMPACT_ATOMS: atom_id res chain seq x y z
N MET A 1 31.53 -36.79 -60.71
CA MET A 1 30.13 -36.66 -61.04
C MET A 1 29.24 -37.09 -59.84
N LYS A 2 29.13 -36.35 -58.84
CA LYS A 2 28.07 -36.47 -57.83
C LYS A 2 28.05 -35.18 -57.07
N SER A 3 26.99 -34.36 -57.27
CA SER A 3 26.77 -33.11 -56.64
C SER A 3 26.39 -33.33 -55.20
N PHE A 4 27.19 -32.78 -54.30
CA PHE A 4 26.88 -32.76 -52.87
C PHE A 4 26.22 -31.40 -52.52
N SER A 5 24.92 -31.44 -52.38
CA SER A 5 24.17 -30.27 -52.02
C SER A 5 24.27 -30.09 -50.51
N LEU A 6 24.99 -29.08 -50.06
CA LEU A 6 25.10 -28.72 -48.66
C LEU A 6 23.88 -27.88 -48.27
N LEU A 7 23.00 -28.47 -47.49
CA LEU A 7 21.82 -27.81 -46.97
C LEU A 7 22.22 -27.07 -45.71
N LEU A 8 22.33 -25.73 -45.82
CA LEU A 8 22.66 -24.87 -44.70
C LEU A 8 21.37 -24.57 -43.93
N VAL A 9 21.21 -25.25 -42.81
CA VAL A 9 20.07 -24.99 -41.91
C VAL A 9 20.42 -23.78 -41.03
N GLY A 10 19.84 -22.64 -41.38
CA GLY A 10 19.99 -21.44 -40.60
C GLY A 10 19.09 -21.49 -39.36
N LEU A 11 19.67 -21.62 -38.18
CA LEU A 11 18.95 -21.47 -36.92
C LEU A 11 18.68 -19.99 -36.69
N LEU A 12 17.44 -19.61 -36.90
CA LEU A 12 16.96 -18.28 -36.53
C LEU A 12 16.71 -18.23 -35.01
N PHE A 13 17.67 -17.67 -34.29
CA PHE A 13 17.45 -17.36 -32.88
C PHE A 13 16.49 -16.17 -32.76
N PHE A 14 15.22 -16.47 -32.48
CA PHE A 14 14.26 -15.45 -32.10
C PHE A 14 14.60 -15.00 -30.69
N SER A 15 15.38 -13.94 -30.59
CA SER A 15 15.61 -13.25 -29.32
C SER A 15 14.39 -12.45 -29.01
N CYS A 16 13.56 -12.95 -28.08
CA CYS A 16 12.46 -12.20 -27.52
C CYS A 16 13.03 -11.12 -26.59
N ASN A 17 13.32 -9.98 -27.16
CA ASN A 17 13.65 -8.79 -26.39
C ASN A 17 12.33 -8.16 -25.97
N SER A 18 11.81 -8.57 -24.80
CA SER A 18 10.68 -7.88 -24.17
C SER A 18 11.21 -6.64 -23.50
N PRO A 19 10.88 -5.43 -23.99
CA PRO A 19 11.19 -4.23 -23.22
C PRO A 19 10.33 -4.25 -21.96
N ALA A 20 10.98 -4.40 -20.82
CA ALA A 20 10.32 -4.16 -19.53
C ALA A 20 9.86 -2.71 -19.55
N GLN A 21 8.57 -2.52 -19.77
CA GLN A 21 7.94 -1.22 -19.70
C GLN A 21 8.01 -0.74 -18.26
N LYS A 22 9.04 0.05 -17.95
CA LYS A 22 9.03 0.88 -16.76
C LYS A 22 7.93 1.90 -16.96
N SER A 23 6.76 1.59 -16.47
CA SER A 23 5.70 2.57 -16.36
C SER A 23 6.08 3.55 -15.25
N ASN A 24 6.93 4.51 -15.57
CA ASN A 24 7.11 5.69 -14.75
C ASN A 24 5.91 6.61 -15.01
N THR A 25 4.74 6.13 -14.63
CA THR A 25 3.61 7.04 -14.48
C THR A 25 3.75 7.67 -13.10
N THR A 26 4.57 8.70 -13.03
CA THR A 26 4.50 9.63 -11.91
C THR A 26 3.19 10.40 -12.10
N GLU A 27 2.08 9.75 -11.77
CA GLU A 27 0.85 10.48 -11.52
C GLU A 27 1.16 11.42 -10.36
N ASN A 28 1.23 12.68 -10.67
CA ASN A 28 1.36 13.74 -9.67
C ASN A 28 0.03 13.82 -8.92
N LYS A 29 -0.21 12.84 -8.04
CA LYS A 29 -1.37 12.83 -7.16
C LYS A 29 -1.19 13.96 -6.15
N THR A 30 -1.81 15.09 -6.44
CA THR A 30 -1.95 16.16 -5.47
C THR A 30 -2.91 15.67 -4.38
N PHE A 31 -2.36 15.36 -3.23
CA PHE A 31 -3.17 15.02 -2.06
C PHE A 31 -3.78 16.29 -1.47
N GLU A 32 -4.99 16.17 -0.99
CA GLU A 32 -5.73 17.28 -0.36
C GLU A 32 -4.98 17.85 0.85
N VAL A 33 -4.32 16.98 1.60
CA VAL A 33 -3.48 17.38 2.74
C VAL A 33 -2.03 17.09 2.39
N THR A 34 -1.25 18.15 2.23
CA THR A 34 0.19 18.08 1.96
C THR A 34 0.96 18.81 3.06
N LYS A 35 1.92 18.13 3.66
CA LYS A 35 2.81 18.68 4.68
C LYS A 35 4.23 18.18 4.44
N THR A 36 5.20 18.93 4.89
CA THR A 36 6.60 18.50 4.88
C THR A 36 6.77 17.36 5.89
N ASP A 37 7.84 16.62 5.73
CA ASP A 37 8.17 15.53 6.65
C ASP A 37 8.37 16.03 8.08
N ALA A 38 9.00 17.20 8.25
CA ALA A 38 9.20 17.83 9.55
C ALA A 38 7.87 18.19 10.23
N GLU A 39 6.89 18.68 9.46
CA GLU A 39 5.56 18.99 9.97
C GLU A 39 4.82 17.73 10.40
N TRP A 40 4.91 16.64 9.63
CA TRP A 40 4.31 15.36 10.00
C TRP A 40 4.93 14.83 11.30
N LYS A 41 6.25 14.91 11.40
CA LYS A 41 7.00 14.45 12.59
C LYS A 41 6.64 15.26 13.84
N ALA A 42 6.37 16.56 13.68
CA ALA A 42 5.96 17.40 14.80
C ALA A 42 4.51 17.16 15.24
N GLN A 43 3.63 16.80 14.31
CA GLN A 43 2.20 16.61 14.56
C GLN A 43 1.87 15.23 15.13
N LEU A 44 2.52 14.19 14.61
CA LEU A 44 2.21 12.80 14.93
C LEU A 44 3.02 12.29 16.11
N SER A 45 2.47 11.31 16.85
CA SER A 45 3.28 10.57 17.80
C SER A 45 4.39 9.82 17.05
N PRO A 46 5.51 9.47 17.70
CA PRO A 46 6.59 8.74 17.01
C PRO A 46 6.10 7.47 16.32
N GLU A 47 5.21 6.72 16.96
CA GLU A 47 4.64 5.49 16.40
C GLU A 47 3.76 5.78 15.18
N ALA A 48 2.83 6.75 15.31
CA ALA A 48 1.95 7.14 14.20
C ALA A 48 2.76 7.66 13.01
N TYR A 49 3.84 8.38 13.27
CA TYR A 49 4.74 8.85 12.22
C TYR A 49 5.39 7.69 11.48
N GLN A 50 5.89 6.68 12.21
CA GLN A 50 6.47 5.50 11.57
C GLN A 50 5.45 4.74 10.72
N VAL A 51 4.23 4.58 11.23
CA VAL A 51 3.16 3.86 10.51
C VAL A 51 2.72 4.63 9.27
N LEU A 52 2.40 5.92 9.42
CA LEU A 52 1.81 6.72 8.34
C LEU A 52 2.81 7.21 7.29
N ARG A 53 4.08 7.37 7.65
CA ARG A 53 5.09 7.96 6.76
C ARG A 53 6.21 7.00 6.35
N HIS A 54 6.41 5.92 7.10
CA HIS A 54 7.51 4.98 6.84
C HIS A 54 7.04 3.53 6.70
N GLU A 55 5.76 3.33 6.42
CA GLU A 55 5.15 2.02 6.12
C GLU A 55 5.37 0.97 7.22
N ALA A 56 5.58 1.43 8.47
CA ALA A 56 5.71 0.53 9.60
C ALA A 56 4.35 -0.01 10.03
N THR A 57 4.37 -1.08 10.82
CA THR A 57 3.19 -1.66 11.45
C THR A 57 3.38 -1.66 12.96
N GLU A 58 2.37 -1.23 13.70
CA GLU A 58 2.40 -1.32 15.17
C GLU A 58 2.46 -2.79 15.61
N PRO A 59 3.07 -3.10 16.75
CA PRO A 59 3.06 -4.48 17.26
C PRO A 59 1.63 -4.96 17.54
N ALA A 60 1.39 -6.26 17.33
CA ALA A 60 0.09 -6.86 17.64
C ALA A 60 -0.25 -6.66 19.13
N PHE A 61 -1.49 -6.38 19.43
CA PHE A 61 -2.04 -6.16 20.79
C PHE A 61 -1.47 -4.92 21.49
N SER A 62 -0.78 -4.01 20.79
CA SER A 62 -0.21 -2.80 21.38
C SER A 62 -1.15 -1.61 21.37
N SER A 63 -2.11 -1.59 20.45
CA SER A 63 -3.01 -0.43 20.29
C SER A 63 -4.11 -0.43 21.33
N PRO A 64 -4.29 0.69 22.09
CA PRO A 64 -5.46 0.81 22.97
C PRO A 64 -6.78 0.76 22.22
N LEU A 65 -6.79 0.99 20.91
CA LEU A 65 -8.00 0.89 20.09
C LEU A 65 -8.45 -0.56 19.89
N ASN A 66 -7.57 -1.52 20.16
CA ASN A 66 -7.93 -2.94 20.05
C ASN A 66 -9.06 -3.30 21.02
N ASP A 67 -8.97 -2.80 22.25
CA ASP A 67 -9.92 -3.10 23.32
C ASP A 67 -10.95 -1.98 23.54
N ASN A 68 -11.03 -1.02 22.63
CA ASN A 68 -11.95 0.11 22.73
C ASN A 68 -13.33 -0.25 22.18
N ASP A 69 -14.34 -0.32 23.04
CA ASP A 69 -15.74 -0.63 22.70
C ASP A 69 -16.64 0.61 22.68
N GLN A 70 -16.07 1.80 22.80
CA GLN A 70 -16.85 3.03 22.80
C GLN A 70 -17.44 3.30 21.41
N LYS A 71 -18.66 3.84 21.40
CA LYS A 71 -19.32 4.24 20.15
C LYS A 71 -18.68 5.50 19.60
N GLY A 72 -18.43 5.50 18.29
CA GLY A 72 -17.84 6.65 17.61
C GLY A 72 -17.27 6.29 16.26
N THR A 73 -16.60 7.26 15.68
CA THR A 73 -15.96 7.13 14.38
C THR A 73 -14.44 7.10 14.56
N TYR A 74 -13.79 6.09 13.99
CA TYR A 74 -12.34 6.03 13.91
C TYR A 74 -11.87 6.94 12.79
N VAL A 75 -10.94 7.83 13.09
CA VAL A 75 -10.44 8.82 12.13
C VAL A 75 -8.94 8.64 11.91
N CYS A 76 -8.47 9.10 10.75
CA CYS A 76 -7.03 9.09 10.44
C CYS A 76 -6.28 10.03 11.39
N ALA A 77 -5.23 9.52 12.05
CA ALA A 77 -4.41 10.33 12.97
C ALA A 77 -3.69 11.49 12.27
N GLY A 78 -3.46 11.35 10.96
CA GLY A 78 -2.78 12.39 10.18
C GLY A 78 -3.68 13.52 9.72
N CYS A 79 -4.81 13.19 9.10
CA CYS A 79 -5.65 14.19 8.44
C CYS A 79 -7.08 14.28 8.99
N GLY A 80 -7.45 13.44 9.98
CA GLY A 80 -8.79 13.47 10.57
C GLY A 80 -9.90 12.88 9.72
N THR A 81 -9.58 12.34 8.55
CA THR A 81 -10.58 11.73 7.67
C THR A 81 -11.28 10.57 8.38
N PRO A 82 -12.63 10.53 8.40
CA PRO A 82 -13.37 9.39 8.93
C PRO A 82 -13.05 8.10 8.17
N LEU A 83 -12.68 7.06 8.88
CA LEU A 83 -12.28 5.77 8.29
C LEU A 83 -13.30 4.67 8.56
N TYR A 84 -13.68 4.48 9.81
CA TYR A 84 -14.55 3.38 10.22
C TYR A 84 -15.50 3.81 11.32
N GLU A 85 -16.70 3.26 11.32
CA GLU A 85 -17.65 3.40 12.44
C GLU A 85 -17.45 2.25 13.42
N SER A 86 -17.57 2.53 14.71
CA SER A 86 -17.38 1.54 15.79
C SER A 86 -18.30 0.33 15.68
N GLU A 87 -19.49 0.51 15.11
CA GLU A 87 -20.47 -0.57 14.92
C GLU A 87 -19.97 -1.67 13.94
N HIS A 88 -18.95 -1.35 13.14
CA HIS A 88 -18.35 -2.29 12.19
C HIS A 88 -17.10 -2.96 12.74
N LYS A 89 -16.73 -2.63 13.98
CA LYS A 89 -15.57 -3.23 14.63
C LYS A 89 -15.87 -4.68 15.02
N PHE A 90 -14.89 -5.53 14.92
CA PHE A 90 -14.98 -6.92 15.37
C PHE A 90 -13.63 -7.40 15.89
N ASP A 91 -13.66 -8.36 16.78
CA ASP A 91 -12.44 -8.99 17.27
C ASP A 91 -11.98 -10.07 16.27
N SER A 92 -10.88 -9.80 15.61
CA SER A 92 -10.28 -10.74 14.64
C SER A 92 -9.35 -11.76 15.31
N GLY A 93 -8.97 -11.52 16.56
CA GLY A 93 -7.98 -12.33 17.27
C GLY A 93 -6.54 -12.10 16.81
N THR A 94 -6.33 -11.19 15.86
CA THR A 94 -4.99 -10.94 15.28
C THR A 94 -4.17 -9.90 16.05
N GLY A 95 -4.82 -9.14 16.95
CA GLY A 95 -4.13 -8.11 17.74
C GLY A 95 -4.18 -6.73 17.15
N TRP A 96 -4.95 -6.52 16.06
CA TRP A 96 -5.18 -5.20 15.46
C TRP A 96 -6.69 -4.93 15.37
N PRO A 97 -7.10 -3.69 15.58
CA PRO A 97 -8.52 -3.36 15.41
C PRO A 97 -9.01 -3.63 14.00
N UNK A 98 -9.96 -4.34 13.83
CA UNK A 98 -10.46 -4.66 12.54
C UNK A 98 -11.75 -3.97 12.36
N UNK A 99 -12.00 -3.54 11.49
CA UNK A 99 -13.18 -2.88 11.22
C UNK A 99 -13.66 -3.43 9.91
N UNK A 100 -14.65 -3.73 9.81
CA UNK A 100 -15.24 -4.16 8.68
C UNK A 100 -15.14 -3.12 7.72
N UNK A 101 -14.58 -3.28 7.08
CA UNK A 101 -14.27 -2.46 6.13
C UNK A 101 -15.40 -2.09 5.39
N ARG A 102 -15.93 -1.14 5.53
CA ARG A 102 -16.74 -0.49 4.53
C ARG A 102 -15.81 0.32 3.62
N LYS A 103 -15.93 0.16 2.34
CA LYS A 103 -15.13 0.74 1.25
C LYS A 103 -14.49 2.09 1.61
N CYS A 104 -13.26 2.06 2.07
CA CYS A 104 -12.44 3.25 2.18
C CYS A 104 -11.96 3.60 0.77
N ARG A 105 -12.43 4.70 0.22
CA ARG A 105 -12.07 5.14 -1.14
C ARG A 105 -10.63 5.62 -1.25
N ILE A 106 -9.89 5.60 -0.15
CA ILE A 106 -8.54 6.19 -0.11
C ILE A 106 -7.45 5.17 -0.48
N PHE A 107 -7.79 3.87 -0.44
CA PHE A 107 -6.81 2.80 -0.71
C PHE A 107 -7.14 1.98 -1.97
N HIS A 108 -7.45 2.64 -3.05
CA HIS A 108 -7.41 1.97 -4.34
C HIS A 108 -6.08 2.30 -5.04
N ARG A 109 -5.14 1.37 -4.92
CA ARG A 109 -4.01 1.28 -5.82
C ARG A 109 -4.43 0.49 -7.05
#